data_b9350e5e363d9c1c5a117727af6e85ea
#
_entry.id   b9350e5e363d9c1c5a117727af6e85ea
#
_cell.length_a   1.000
_cell.length_b   1.000
_cell.length_c   1.000
_cell.angle_alpha   90.00
_cell.angle_beta   90.00
_cell.angle_gamma   90.00
#
_symmetry.space_group_name_H-M   'P 1'
#
loop_
_entity.id
_entity.type
_entity.pdbx_description
1 polymer ?
#
loop_
_entity_poly.entity_id
_entity_poly.type
_entity_poly.pdbx_seq_one_letter_code
_entity_poly.pdbx_strand_id
1 'polypeptide(L)'
;AMTIGEIGTITAEQLRFMMIYKTEPEEKLKYLLTHGVHNVTVVEMGKKFAPDINPGSRWSIMYRTKQLGVRLLKETKVLKLGKDAVLVENEEGQESIPCDTIVIAAGARPNNALYEELKDKLPKVDEIGDTVSVGRIHNAVESAYRLAMTI
;
A
#
# COMPACT_ATOMS: atom_id res chain seq x y z
N ALA A 1 -3.93 -2.50 2.35
CA ALA A 1 -5.11 -2.01 3.08
C ALA A 1 -6.40 -2.60 2.51
N MET A 2 -6.70 -2.40 1.24
CA MET A 2 -7.91 -2.92 0.60
C MET A 2 -8.07 -4.43 0.82
N THR A 3 -7.08 -5.23 0.49
CA THR A 3 -7.07 -6.69 0.67
C THR A 3 -7.33 -7.11 2.12
N ILE A 4 -6.75 -6.41 3.10
CA ILE A 4 -6.98 -6.70 4.52
C ILE A 4 -8.43 -6.34 4.91
N GLY A 5 -8.95 -5.21 4.41
CA GLY A 5 -10.33 -4.81 4.63
C GLY A 5 -11.37 -5.75 4.00
N GLU A 6 -10.99 -6.52 2.97
CA GLU A 6 -11.86 -7.52 2.33
C GLU A 6 -11.93 -8.85 3.08
N ILE A 7 -11.01 -9.12 4.01
CA ILE A 7 -11.04 -10.35 4.79
C ILE A 7 -12.34 -10.40 5.62
N GLY A 8 -13.13 -11.46 5.41
CA GLY A 8 -14.42 -11.67 6.06
C GLY A 8 -15.62 -11.07 5.34
N THR A 9 -15.44 -10.38 4.21
CA THR A 9 -16.55 -10.02 3.32
C THR A 9 -17.04 -11.25 2.56
N ILE A 10 -18.30 -11.25 2.12
CA ILE A 10 -18.86 -12.32 1.29
C ILE A 10 -18.38 -12.23 -0.16
N THR A 11 -18.20 -13.39 -0.79
CA THR A 11 -17.85 -13.50 -2.20
C THR A 11 -19.07 -13.29 -3.11
N ALA A 12 -18.82 -13.07 -4.40
CA ALA A 12 -19.89 -12.96 -5.40
C ALA A 12 -20.77 -14.24 -5.46
N GLU A 13 -20.17 -15.43 -5.27
CA GLU A 13 -20.91 -16.70 -5.25
C GLU A 13 -21.78 -16.83 -4.01
N GLN A 14 -21.24 -16.48 -2.85
CA GLN A 14 -22.02 -16.43 -1.59
C GLN A 14 -23.17 -15.44 -1.69
N LEU A 15 -22.93 -14.24 -2.23
CA LEU A 15 -23.97 -13.25 -2.47
C LEU A 15 -25.07 -13.82 -3.38
N ARG A 16 -24.69 -14.42 -4.51
CA ARG A 16 -25.65 -15.03 -5.44
C ARG A 16 -26.50 -16.10 -4.76
N PHE A 17 -25.88 -16.99 -3.98
CA PHE A 17 -26.59 -18.02 -3.21
C PHE A 17 -27.60 -17.39 -2.25
N MET A 18 -27.15 -16.43 -1.45
CA MET A 18 -27.98 -15.76 -0.45
C MET A 18 -29.17 -15.01 -1.08
N MET A 19 -28.97 -14.40 -2.24
CA MET A 19 -30.04 -13.73 -2.99
C MET A 19 -31.07 -14.71 -3.57
N ILE A 20 -30.63 -15.83 -4.15
CA ILE A 20 -31.51 -16.85 -4.73
C ILE A 20 -32.37 -17.48 -3.65
N TYR A 21 -31.77 -17.87 -2.53
CA TYR A 21 -32.45 -18.58 -1.44
C TYR A 21 -33.05 -17.64 -0.39
N LYS A 22 -32.90 -16.32 -0.57
CA LYS A 22 -33.43 -15.27 0.33
C LYS A 22 -33.06 -15.53 1.81
N THR A 23 -31.80 -15.93 2.05
CA THR A 23 -31.31 -16.31 3.39
C THR A 23 -31.13 -15.10 4.29
N GLU A 24 -30.91 -13.92 3.71
CA GLU A 24 -30.68 -12.68 4.46
C GLU A 24 -31.36 -11.48 3.76
N PRO A 25 -31.77 -10.45 4.52
CA PRO A 25 -32.28 -9.19 3.97
C PRO A 25 -31.24 -8.46 3.13
N GLU A 26 -31.69 -7.67 2.14
CA GLU A 26 -30.81 -6.92 1.24
C GLU A 26 -29.83 -6.00 1.96
N GLU A 27 -30.27 -5.33 3.01
CA GLU A 27 -29.41 -4.45 3.81
C GLU A 27 -28.26 -5.21 4.47
N LYS A 28 -28.52 -6.42 4.98
CA LYS A 28 -27.50 -7.27 5.57
C LYS A 28 -26.55 -7.80 4.51
N LEU A 29 -27.02 -8.13 3.30
CA LEU A 29 -26.16 -8.52 2.19
C LEU A 29 -25.22 -7.37 1.77
N LYS A 30 -25.71 -6.14 1.70
CA LYS A 30 -24.90 -4.95 1.46
C LYS A 30 -23.83 -4.75 2.54
N TYR A 31 -24.20 -4.93 3.79
CA TYR A 31 -23.26 -4.87 4.91
C TYR A 31 -22.15 -5.91 4.76
N LEU A 32 -22.49 -7.17 4.55
CA LEU A 32 -21.55 -8.28 4.42
C LEU A 32 -20.60 -8.13 3.20
N LEU A 33 -21.03 -7.42 2.16
CA LEU A 33 -20.18 -7.11 0.99
C LEU A 33 -19.09 -6.07 1.28
N THR A 34 -19.31 -5.24 2.30
CA THR A 34 -18.47 -4.05 2.53
C THR A 34 -17.81 -4.03 3.91
N HIS A 35 -18.19 -4.92 4.82
CA HIS A 35 -17.63 -4.97 6.16
C HIS A 35 -16.91 -6.29 6.37
N GLY A 36 -15.58 -6.21 6.41
CA GLY A 36 -14.70 -7.31 6.79
C GLY A 36 -14.58 -7.44 8.32
N VAL A 37 -13.70 -8.35 8.75
CA VAL A 37 -13.45 -8.61 10.18
C VAL A 37 -12.36 -7.72 10.78
N HIS A 38 -11.67 -6.92 9.94
CA HIS A 38 -10.56 -6.07 10.38
C HIS A 38 -10.90 -4.59 10.25
N ASN A 39 -10.57 -3.83 11.31
CA ASN A 39 -10.56 -2.37 11.26
C ASN A 39 -9.21 -1.90 10.71
N VAL A 40 -9.21 -1.30 9.53
CA VAL A 40 -7.98 -0.89 8.85
C VAL A 40 -7.87 0.63 8.83
N THR A 41 -6.73 1.15 9.27
CA THR A 41 -6.37 2.57 9.13
C THR A 41 -5.13 2.70 8.25
N VAL A 42 -5.17 3.60 7.28
CA VAL A 42 -4.02 3.96 6.44
C VAL A 42 -3.58 5.35 6.81
N VAL A 43 -2.31 5.49 7.18
CA VAL A 43 -1.67 6.76 7.48
C VAL A 43 -0.75 7.13 6.32
N GLU A 44 -0.93 8.31 5.75
CA GLU A 44 -0.15 8.85 4.64
C GLU A 44 0.32 10.26 4.98
N MET A 45 1.63 10.48 4.90
CA MET A 45 2.23 11.79 5.17
C MET A 45 1.96 12.80 4.03
N GLY A 46 1.75 12.32 2.82
CA GLY A 46 1.47 13.14 1.66
C GLY A 46 0.01 13.57 1.55
N LYS A 47 -0.25 14.52 0.65
CA LYS A 47 -1.59 15.03 0.36
C LYS A 47 -2.50 14.03 -0.37
N LYS A 48 -1.93 12.98 -0.96
CA LYS A 48 -2.66 12.02 -1.80
C LYS A 48 -2.23 10.60 -1.48
N PHE A 49 -3.21 9.70 -1.32
CA PHE A 49 -2.95 8.26 -1.26
C PHE A 49 -2.57 7.73 -2.65
N ALA A 50 -1.58 6.84 -2.68
CA ALA A 50 -1.13 6.14 -3.89
C ALA A 50 -0.91 7.09 -5.10
N PRO A 51 -0.06 8.11 -4.98
CA PRO A 51 0.14 9.12 -6.03
C PRO A 51 0.70 8.51 -7.32
N ASP A 52 1.44 7.42 -7.22
CA ASP A 52 2.12 6.75 -8.35
C ASP A 52 1.20 5.82 -9.16
N ILE A 53 -0.03 5.59 -8.71
CA ILE A 53 -1.00 4.78 -9.46
C ILE A 53 -1.66 5.63 -10.54
N ASN A 54 -1.84 5.03 -11.73
CA ASN A 54 -2.59 5.67 -12.82
C ASN A 54 -3.94 6.18 -12.32
N PRO A 55 -4.35 7.43 -12.66
CA PRO A 55 -5.57 8.06 -12.15
C PRO A 55 -6.84 7.21 -12.29
N GLY A 56 -7.01 6.52 -13.43
CA GLY A 56 -8.17 5.66 -13.66
C GLY A 56 -8.24 4.45 -12.72
N SER A 57 -7.11 3.75 -12.54
CA SER A 57 -7.02 2.64 -11.60
C SER A 57 -7.09 3.10 -10.15
N ARG A 58 -6.50 4.25 -9.85
CA ARG A 58 -6.52 4.84 -8.52
C ARG A 58 -7.93 5.15 -8.05
N TRP A 59 -8.78 5.69 -8.92
CA TRP A 59 -10.17 5.99 -8.57
C TRP A 59 -10.90 4.73 -8.07
N SER A 60 -10.84 3.62 -8.79
CA SER A 60 -11.53 2.38 -8.41
C SER A 60 -10.99 1.79 -7.11
N ILE A 61 -9.67 1.82 -6.90
CA ILE A 61 -9.02 1.36 -5.67
C ILE A 61 -9.49 2.21 -4.48
N MET A 62 -9.46 3.53 -4.61
CA MET A 62 -9.87 4.45 -3.54
C MET A 62 -11.37 4.34 -3.23
N TYR A 63 -12.20 4.16 -4.25
CA TYR A 63 -13.63 3.94 -4.09
C TYR A 63 -13.89 2.64 -3.29
N ARG A 64 -13.26 1.53 -3.70
CA ARG A 64 -13.40 0.24 -3.00
C ARG A 64 -12.87 0.32 -1.57
N THR A 65 -11.73 0.94 -1.35
CA THR A 65 -11.14 1.15 -0.02
C THR A 65 -12.10 1.88 0.92
N LYS A 66 -12.78 2.91 0.42
CA LYS A 66 -13.79 3.62 1.20
C LYS A 66 -15.03 2.76 1.49
N GLN A 67 -15.50 1.98 0.50
CA GLN A 67 -16.63 1.06 0.71
C GLN A 67 -16.36 0.05 1.82
N LEU A 68 -15.10 -0.38 1.96
CA LEU A 68 -14.67 -1.31 3.01
C LEU A 68 -14.48 -0.64 4.40
N GLY A 69 -14.88 0.62 4.55
CA GLY A 69 -14.77 1.34 5.81
C GLY A 69 -13.33 1.61 6.27
N VAL A 70 -12.34 1.49 5.38
CA VAL A 70 -10.94 1.79 5.71
C VAL A 70 -10.79 3.27 6.07
N ARG A 71 -10.27 3.54 7.27
CA ARG A 71 -9.95 4.91 7.71
C ARG A 71 -8.72 5.42 6.99
N LEU A 72 -8.83 6.57 6.32
CA LEU A 72 -7.78 7.16 5.52
C LEU A 72 -7.34 8.49 6.13
N LEU A 73 -6.12 8.55 6.65
CA LEU A 73 -5.51 9.73 7.26
C LEU A 73 -4.40 10.24 6.33
N LYS A 74 -4.67 11.32 5.62
CA LYS A 74 -3.70 12.04 4.78
C LYS A 74 -3.02 13.15 5.59
N GLU A 75 -1.90 13.66 5.09
CA GLU A 75 -1.15 14.74 5.73
C GLU A 75 -0.88 14.45 7.23
N THR A 76 -0.69 13.16 7.53
CA THR A 76 -0.56 12.63 8.88
C THR A 76 0.78 11.93 9.02
N LYS A 77 1.57 12.36 9.98
CA LYS A 77 2.91 11.83 10.25
C LYS A 77 2.86 10.83 11.39
N VAL A 78 3.50 9.68 11.21
CA VAL A 78 3.74 8.75 12.30
C VAL A 78 4.90 9.27 13.17
N LEU A 79 4.64 9.49 14.44
CA LEU A 79 5.64 9.94 15.40
C LEU A 79 6.30 8.77 16.14
N LYS A 80 5.50 7.79 16.54
CA LYS A 80 5.99 6.66 17.33
C LYS A 80 5.20 5.40 17.08
N LEU A 81 5.90 4.29 16.94
CA LEU A 81 5.32 2.94 16.92
C LEU A 81 5.39 2.38 18.34
N GLY A 82 4.24 2.16 18.94
CA GLY A 82 4.10 1.49 20.25
C GLY A 82 3.79 0.00 20.09
N LYS A 83 3.62 -0.69 21.21
CA LYS A 83 3.26 -2.11 21.21
C LYS A 83 1.81 -2.33 20.77
N ASP A 84 0.90 -1.50 21.27
CA ASP A 84 -0.55 -1.67 21.11
C ASP A 84 -1.20 -0.43 20.46
N ALA A 85 -0.40 0.54 20.01
CA ALA A 85 -0.89 1.76 19.37
C ALA A 85 0.21 2.47 18.56
N VAL A 86 -0.22 3.26 17.59
CA VAL A 86 0.63 4.18 16.81
C VAL A 86 0.26 5.62 17.16
N LEU A 87 1.26 6.43 17.55
CA LEU A 87 1.09 7.87 17.74
C LEU A 87 1.29 8.58 16.41
N VAL A 88 0.29 9.32 15.99
CA VAL A 88 0.31 10.12 14.77
C VAL A 88 0.05 11.58 15.05
N GLU A 89 0.42 12.45 14.11
CA GLU A 89 0.22 13.90 14.19
C GLU A 89 -0.22 14.46 12.84
N ASN A 90 -1.20 15.32 12.86
CA ASN A 90 -1.69 16.08 11.72
C ASN A 90 -2.00 17.53 12.13
N GLU A 91 -2.67 18.31 11.29
CA GLU A 91 -3.04 19.70 11.58
C GLU A 91 -4.00 19.85 12.77
N GLU A 92 -4.76 18.82 13.11
CA GLU A 92 -5.70 18.80 14.25
C GLU A 92 -5.01 18.47 15.57
N GLY A 93 -3.76 17.97 15.52
CA GLY A 93 -2.95 17.60 16.68
C GLY A 93 -2.49 16.16 16.68
N GLN A 94 -2.21 15.63 17.86
CA GLN A 94 -1.71 14.28 18.04
C GLN A 94 -2.85 13.31 18.40
N GLU A 95 -2.84 12.14 17.79
CA GLU A 95 -3.77 11.05 18.04
C GLU A 95 -3.02 9.74 18.28
N SER A 96 -3.47 8.95 19.25
CA SER A 96 -3.01 7.59 19.48
C SER A 96 -4.02 6.61 18.87
N ILE A 97 -3.61 5.89 17.82
CA ILE A 97 -4.44 4.93 17.10
C ILE A 97 -4.16 3.54 17.66
N PRO A 98 -5.12 2.90 18.35
CA PRO A 98 -4.96 1.52 18.82
C PRO A 98 -4.79 0.56 17.63
N CYS A 99 -3.86 -0.37 17.75
CA CYS A 99 -3.64 -1.41 16.74
C CYS A 99 -2.93 -2.61 17.35
N ASP A 100 -3.22 -3.79 16.81
CA ASP A 100 -2.56 -5.06 17.12
C ASP A 100 -1.52 -5.43 16.05
N THR A 101 -1.67 -4.89 14.85
CA THR A 101 -0.80 -5.18 13.70
C THR A 101 -0.43 -3.89 12.96
N ILE A 102 0.86 -3.71 12.70
CA ILE A 102 1.39 -2.57 11.96
C ILE A 102 2.07 -3.07 10.69
N VAL A 103 1.61 -2.56 9.53
CA VAL A 103 2.24 -2.83 8.23
C VAL A 103 2.99 -1.58 7.78
N ILE A 104 4.31 -1.67 7.70
CA ILE A 104 5.17 -0.57 7.27
C ILE A 104 5.29 -0.62 5.74
N ALA A 105 4.78 0.41 5.07
CA ALA A 105 4.83 0.59 3.61
C ALA A 105 5.39 1.97 3.26
N ALA A 106 6.51 2.35 3.90
CA ALA A 106 7.10 3.70 3.84
C ALA A 106 8.00 3.93 2.62
N GLY A 107 7.84 3.13 1.55
CA GLY A 107 8.67 3.20 0.34
C GLY A 107 9.99 2.44 0.45
N ALA A 108 10.85 2.64 -0.52
CA ALA A 108 12.17 2.04 -0.59
C ALA A 108 13.24 3.13 -0.83
N ARG A 109 14.49 2.79 -0.54
CA ARG A 109 15.66 3.61 -0.85
C ARG A 109 16.67 2.79 -1.63
N PRO A 110 17.45 3.39 -2.54
CA PRO A 110 18.55 2.71 -3.19
C PRO A 110 19.50 2.11 -2.16
N ASN A 111 20.00 0.91 -2.44
CA ASN A 111 21.06 0.27 -1.66
C ASN A 111 22.22 -0.07 -2.60
N ASN A 112 23.18 0.82 -2.66
CA ASN A 112 24.35 0.73 -3.52
C ASN A 112 25.64 0.35 -2.75
N ALA A 113 25.52 -0.16 -1.52
CA ALA A 113 26.67 -0.48 -0.67
C ALA A 113 27.69 -1.41 -1.37
N LEU A 114 27.22 -2.40 -2.12
CA LEU A 114 28.10 -3.31 -2.86
C LEU A 114 28.83 -2.60 -4.02
N TYR A 115 28.15 -1.71 -4.73
CA TYR A 115 28.78 -0.91 -5.78
C TYR A 115 29.88 -0.03 -5.20
N GLU A 116 29.61 0.69 -4.13
CA GLU A 116 30.60 1.54 -3.43
C GLU A 116 31.81 0.76 -2.95
N GLU A 117 31.62 -0.49 -2.55
CA GLU A 117 32.73 -1.37 -2.14
C GLU A 117 33.59 -1.86 -3.31
N LEU A 118 32.99 -2.08 -4.48
CA LEU A 118 33.63 -2.71 -5.62
C LEU A 118 34.21 -1.75 -6.65
N LYS A 119 33.67 -0.53 -6.78
CA LYS A 119 34.01 0.44 -7.83
C LYS A 119 35.50 0.77 -7.93
N ASP A 120 36.23 0.74 -6.80
CA ASP A 120 37.67 1.03 -6.74
C ASP A 120 38.53 -0.25 -6.76
N LYS A 121 37.91 -1.43 -6.69
CA LYS A 121 38.61 -2.73 -6.67
C LYS A 121 38.60 -3.44 -8.02
N LEU A 122 37.67 -3.11 -8.87
CA LEU A 122 37.47 -3.75 -10.17
C LEU A 122 37.63 -2.74 -11.30
N PRO A 123 38.17 -3.16 -12.46
CA PRO A 123 38.44 -2.27 -13.57
C PRO A 123 37.17 -1.67 -14.23
N LYS A 124 36.04 -2.35 -14.06
CA LYS A 124 34.73 -1.91 -14.53
C LYS A 124 33.64 -2.47 -13.64
N VAL A 125 32.83 -1.60 -13.09
CA VAL A 125 31.61 -1.91 -12.33
C VAL A 125 30.55 -0.92 -12.70
N ASP A 126 29.39 -1.41 -13.09
CA ASP A 126 28.26 -0.58 -13.46
C ASP A 126 27.10 -0.83 -12.50
N GLU A 127 26.34 0.20 -12.20
CA GLU A 127 25.18 0.19 -11.30
C GLU A 127 23.91 0.43 -12.11
N ILE A 128 22.88 -0.41 -11.92
CA ILE A 128 21.61 -0.33 -12.66
C ILE A 128 20.40 -0.62 -11.76
N GLY A 129 19.23 -0.19 -12.20
CA GLY A 129 17.96 -0.48 -11.53
C GLY A 129 17.82 0.22 -10.18
N ASP A 130 17.24 -0.48 -9.20
CA ASP A 130 16.87 0.07 -7.90
C ASP A 130 18.07 0.42 -7.00
N THR A 131 19.28 -0.01 -7.36
CA THR A 131 20.50 0.42 -6.68
C THR A 131 20.82 1.89 -7.01
N VAL A 132 20.53 2.34 -8.22
CA VAL A 132 20.68 3.74 -8.65
C VAL A 132 19.49 4.59 -8.21
N SER A 133 18.28 4.12 -8.55
CA SER A 133 17.04 4.83 -8.25
C SER A 133 15.88 3.86 -8.19
N VAL A 134 15.19 3.84 -7.04
CA VAL A 134 14.01 3.00 -6.87
C VAL A 134 12.94 3.35 -7.89
N GLY A 135 12.49 2.34 -8.63
CA GLY A 135 11.54 2.52 -9.72
C GLY A 135 10.60 1.34 -9.91
N ARG A 136 10.07 1.23 -11.12
CA ARG A 136 9.23 0.09 -11.54
C ARG A 136 10.09 -0.89 -12.35
N ILE A 137 9.58 -2.09 -12.57
CA ILE A 137 10.25 -3.13 -13.34
C ILE A 137 10.77 -2.61 -14.70
N HIS A 138 9.95 -1.82 -15.41
CA HIS A 138 10.37 -1.26 -16.72
C HIS A 138 11.58 -0.32 -16.62
N ASN A 139 11.72 0.44 -15.52
CA ASN A 139 12.88 1.31 -15.32
C ASN A 139 14.17 0.50 -15.15
N ALA A 140 14.08 -0.60 -14.38
CA ALA A 140 15.22 -1.51 -14.22
C ALA A 140 15.60 -2.20 -15.54
N VAL A 141 14.62 -2.69 -16.30
CA VAL A 141 14.84 -3.29 -17.62
C VAL A 141 15.43 -2.29 -18.62
N GLU A 142 14.92 -1.06 -18.65
CA GLU A 142 15.44 0.01 -19.53
C GLU A 142 16.88 0.36 -19.17
N SER A 143 17.22 0.50 -17.89
CA SER A 143 18.59 0.81 -17.48
C SER A 143 19.55 -0.31 -17.85
N ALA A 144 19.14 -1.58 -17.69
CA ALA A 144 19.94 -2.74 -18.12
C ALA A 144 20.14 -2.77 -19.64
N TYR A 145 19.08 -2.51 -20.41
CA TYR A 145 19.18 -2.46 -21.87
C TYR A 145 20.14 -1.36 -22.34
N ARG A 146 20.02 -0.15 -21.76
CA ARG A 146 20.92 0.98 -22.10
C ARG A 146 22.38 0.63 -21.82
N LEU A 147 22.67 0.03 -20.66
CA LEU A 147 24.03 -0.40 -20.32
C LEU A 147 24.54 -1.45 -21.32
N ALA A 148 23.73 -2.47 -21.63
CA ALA A 148 24.11 -3.54 -22.57
C ALA A 148 24.45 -3.02 -23.97
N MET A 149 23.90 -1.88 -24.42
CA MET A 149 24.22 -1.24 -25.67
C MET A 149 25.56 -0.47 -25.67
N THR A 150 26.19 -0.30 -24.50
CA THR A 150 27.47 0.41 -24.33
C THR A 150 28.64 -0.51 -24.03
N ILE A 151 28.38 -1.79 -23.80
CA ILE A 151 29.40 -2.83 -23.59
C ILE A 151 29.75 -3.48 -24.90
#